data_f806a4fb4a73147ad808ccad4367974d
#
_entry.id   f806a4fb4a73147ad808ccad4367974d
#
_cell.length_a   1.000
_cell.length_b   1.000
_cell.length_c   1.000
_cell.angle_alpha   90.00
_cell.angle_beta   90.00
_cell.angle_gamma   90.00
#
_symmetry.space_group_name_H-M   'P 1'
#
loop_
_entity.id
_entity.type
_entity.pdbx_description
1 polymer ?
#
loop_
_entity_poly.entity_id
_entity_poly.type
_entity_poly.pdbx_seq_one_letter_code
_entity_poly.pdbx_strand_id
1 'polypeptide(L)'
;WLDRDPALPAATQIGRAARALTGAVPAPAAGLAVTVGDRGLDVSRVALLRGDLERAARHAGSPEELWRDADVTTAVPPANASGTGSADDFAPRGALWGELRGELSVADEERDTLYRVSVLAEGEVWPWSGTVIGAAGRIAVADNLVLPTRTITALVRSDRAFLADHRARLERAYIAHLWRLREDTFARVTTGYLEEAYAGTTGELLWRPHGRRYAVGARAAYAVRRDSTSQIKLFPLSIVTGHLDLYYRPPLNGLETRLSAGRYLAGDLGVTGEVARRFDNGVRIGAHITATDGDGSGTPQVSGGLRLSIPLHVLAPVATRSRATLRVEPLLRDVGQQLDEPLRLYDLTSPLAYDAIVRGWPGVLD
;
A
#
# COMPACT_ATOMS: atom_id res chain seq x y z
N TRP A 1 -19.11 -10.23 -4.59
CA TRP A 1 -17.98 -9.44 -4.07
C TRP A 1 -16.67 -10.21 -4.20
N LEU A 2 -15.59 -9.56 -4.59
CA LEU A 2 -14.29 -10.16 -4.84
C LEU A 2 -13.22 -9.39 -4.04
N ASP A 3 -12.56 -10.09 -3.11
CA ASP A 3 -11.40 -9.57 -2.40
C ASP A 3 -10.15 -9.74 -3.26
N ARG A 4 -9.34 -8.70 -3.31
CA ARG A 4 -8.15 -8.66 -4.16
C ARG A 4 -7.12 -9.71 -3.75
N ASP A 5 -6.69 -10.52 -4.71
CA ASP A 5 -5.46 -11.30 -4.65
C ASP A 5 -4.31 -10.45 -5.24
N PRO A 6 -3.30 -10.05 -4.45
CA PRO A 6 -2.20 -9.24 -4.95
C PRO A 6 -1.28 -9.96 -5.95
N ALA A 7 -1.39 -11.28 -6.09
CA ALA A 7 -0.63 -12.08 -7.04
C ALA A 7 -1.18 -12.00 -8.47
N LEU A 8 -2.43 -11.54 -8.66
CA LEU A 8 -3.09 -11.46 -9.95
C LEU A 8 -3.52 -10.05 -10.31
N PRO A 9 -3.50 -9.66 -11.59
CA PRO A 9 -4.13 -8.44 -12.07
C PRO A 9 -5.64 -8.42 -11.76
N ALA A 10 -6.19 -7.24 -11.45
CA ALA A 10 -7.61 -7.11 -11.10
C ALA A 10 -8.53 -7.64 -12.23
N ALA A 11 -8.21 -7.35 -13.50
CA ALA A 11 -9.00 -7.79 -14.64
C ALA A 11 -9.06 -9.33 -14.75
N THR A 12 -7.94 -10.04 -14.55
CA THR A 12 -7.91 -11.51 -14.52
C THR A 12 -8.79 -12.06 -13.41
N GLN A 13 -8.75 -11.46 -12.21
CA GLN A 13 -9.61 -11.87 -11.10
C GLN A 13 -11.09 -11.64 -11.40
N ILE A 14 -11.43 -10.49 -12.00
CA ILE A 14 -12.80 -10.15 -12.42
C ILE A 14 -13.30 -11.17 -13.44
N GLY A 15 -12.50 -11.52 -14.44
CA GLY A 15 -12.86 -12.49 -15.46
C GLY A 15 -13.09 -13.88 -14.89
N ARG A 16 -12.24 -14.35 -13.97
CA ARG A 16 -12.42 -15.64 -13.27
C ARG A 16 -13.69 -15.66 -12.43
N ALA A 17 -13.94 -14.59 -11.66
CA ALA A 17 -15.15 -14.48 -10.85
C ALA A 17 -16.41 -14.42 -11.73
N ALA A 18 -16.40 -13.66 -12.82
CA ALA A 18 -17.52 -13.55 -13.74
C ALA A 18 -17.84 -14.90 -14.42
N ARG A 19 -16.81 -15.64 -14.87
CA ARG A 19 -17.00 -17.00 -15.42
C ARG A 19 -17.61 -17.98 -14.39
N ALA A 20 -17.16 -17.94 -13.15
CA ALA A 20 -17.74 -18.77 -12.08
C ALA A 20 -19.21 -18.41 -11.83
N LEU A 21 -19.56 -17.13 -11.88
CA LEU A 21 -20.93 -16.65 -11.69
C LEU A 21 -21.85 -17.06 -12.84
N THR A 22 -21.38 -17.18 -14.09
CA THR A 22 -22.23 -17.61 -15.23
C THR A 22 -22.85 -18.97 -15.02
N GLY A 23 -22.14 -19.88 -14.33
CA GLY A 23 -22.66 -21.20 -13.97
C GLY A 23 -23.61 -21.22 -12.77
N ALA A 24 -23.54 -20.22 -11.90
CA ALA A 24 -24.29 -20.18 -10.64
C ALA A 24 -25.58 -19.32 -10.71
N VAL A 25 -25.64 -18.36 -11.65
CA VAL A 25 -26.74 -17.41 -11.75
C VAL A 25 -27.83 -17.96 -12.72
N PRO A 26 -29.14 -17.86 -12.37
CA PRO A 26 -30.23 -18.35 -13.23
C PRO A 26 -30.23 -17.74 -14.63
N ALA A 27 -30.71 -18.49 -15.63
CA ALA A 27 -30.68 -18.14 -17.04
C ALA A 27 -31.29 -16.77 -17.45
N PRO A 28 -32.30 -16.20 -16.78
CA PRO A 28 -32.87 -14.93 -17.19
C PRO A 28 -32.00 -13.70 -16.85
N ALA A 29 -30.90 -13.84 -16.12
CA ALA A 29 -30.02 -12.70 -15.84
C ALA A 29 -29.23 -12.28 -17.10
N ALA A 30 -29.50 -11.09 -17.60
CA ALA A 30 -28.88 -10.53 -18.80
C ALA A 30 -27.43 -10.04 -18.55
N GLY A 31 -27.07 -9.73 -17.31
CA GLY A 31 -25.76 -9.19 -16.94
C GLY A 31 -25.29 -9.68 -15.59
N LEU A 32 -24.00 -9.63 -15.38
CA LEU A 32 -23.31 -9.96 -14.14
C LEU A 32 -22.47 -8.77 -13.69
N ALA A 33 -22.45 -8.48 -12.41
CA ALA A 33 -21.60 -7.43 -11.86
C ALA A 33 -20.67 -7.99 -10.78
N VAL A 34 -19.40 -7.64 -10.86
CA VAL A 34 -18.37 -8.02 -9.89
C VAL A 34 -17.90 -6.74 -9.20
N THR A 35 -18.14 -6.63 -7.89
CA THR A 35 -17.54 -5.60 -7.06
C THR A 35 -16.20 -6.09 -6.57
N VAL A 36 -15.16 -5.29 -6.79
CA VAL A 36 -13.79 -5.59 -6.37
C VAL A 36 -13.35 -4.63 -5.27
N GLY A 37 -12.76 -5.20 -4.24
CA GLY A 37 -12.26 -4.48 -3.08
C GLY A 37 -10.97 -5.09 -2.52
N ASP A 38 -10.46 -4.49 -1.48
CA ASP A 38 -9.32 -5.01 -0.72
C ASP A 38 -9.64 -4.85 0.78
N ARG A 39 -9.56 -5.95 1.55
CA ARG A 39 -9.86 -5.98 3.00
C ARG A 39 -11.25 -5.46 3.37
N GLY A 40 -12.24 -5.67 2.53
CA GLY A 40 -13.59 -5.17 2.72
C GLY A 40 -13.80 -3.70 2.35
N LEU A 41 -12.80 -3.02 1.79
CA LEU A 41 -12.94 -1.70 1.19
C LEU A 41 -13.29 -1.85 -0.29
N ASP A 42 -14.52 -1.58 -0.65
CA ASP A 42 -14.99 -1.61 -2.05
C ASP A 42 -14.38 -0.46 -2.86
N VAL A 43 -13.82 -0.75 -4.02
CA VAL A 43 -13.16 0.25 -4.87
C VAL A 43 -13.87 0.42 -6.20
N SER A 44 -14.05 -0.65 -6.97
CA SER A 44 -14.64 -0.60 -8.30
C SER A 44 -15.68 -1.70 -8.48
N ARG A 45 -16.58 -1.48 -9.44
CA ARG A 45 -17.56 -2.45 -9.89
C ARG A 45 -17.47 -2.59 -11.41
N VAL A 46 -17.48 -3.82 -11.88
CA VAL A 46 -17.47 -4.15 -13.30
C VAL A 46 -18.72 -4.95 -13.62
N ALA A 47 -19.58 -4.39 -14.47
CA ALA A 47 -20.74 -5.06 -15.01
C ALA A 47 -20.43 -5.59 -16.42
N LEU A 48 -20.80 -6.83 -16.68
CA LEU A 48 -20.55 -7.54 -17.93
C LEU A 48 -21.83 -8.17 -18.43
N LEU A 49 -22.02 -8.20 -19.75
CA LEU A 49 -23.14 -8.92 -20.35
C LEU A 49 -22.87 -10.43 -20.32
N ARG A 50 -23.86 -11.19 -19.89
CA ARG A 50 -23.76 -12.63 -19.78
C ARG A 50 -23.45 -13.30 -21.11
N GLY A 51 -24.12 -12.85 -22.20
CA GLY A 51 -23.90 -13.41 -23.52
C GLY A 51 -22.47 -13.27 -24.03
N ASP A 52 -21.80 -12.16 -23.69
CA ASP A 52 -20.41 -11.93 -24.06
C ASP A 52 -19.46 -12.82 -23.29
N LEU A 53 -19.72 -13.01 -21.98
CA LEU A 53 -18.97 -13.96 -21.15
C LEU A 53 -19.11 -15.40 -21.63
N GLU A 54 -20.33 -15.82 -22.01
CA GLU A 54 -20.56 -17.16 -22.53
C GLU A 54 -19.89 -17.39 -23.89
N ARG A 55 -19.87 -16.38 -24.78
CA ARG A 55 -19.11 -16.45 -26.04
C ARG A 55 -17.62 -16.53 -25.78
N ALA A 56 -17.09 -15.70 -24.89
CA ALA A 56 -15.69 -15.71 -24.51
C ALA A 56 -15.26 -17.04 -23.88
N ALA A 57 -16.11 -17.62 -23.02
CA ALA A 57 -15.86 -18.94 -22.41
C ALA A 57 -15.81 -20.09 -23.43
N ARG A 58 -16.47 -19.94 -24.58
CA ARG A 58 -16.44 -20.90 -25.72
C ARG A 58 -15.34 -20.56 -26.74
N HIS A 59 -14.41 -19.68 -26.41
CA HIS A 59 -13.38 -19.15 -27.34
C HIS A 59 -13.97 -18.47 -28.62
N ALA A 60 -15.20 -17.99 -28.55
CA ALA A 60 -15.90 -17.30 -29.63
C ALA A 60 -16.07 -15.80 -29.37
N GLY A 61 -15.27 -15.23 -28.45
CA GLY A 61 -15.22 -13.82 -28.09
C GLY A 61 -13.82 -13.39 -27.66
N SER A 62 -13.54 -12.09 -27.71
CA SER A 62 -12.25 -11.51 -27.35
C SER A 62 -12.34 -10.59 -26.12
N PRO A 63 -11.22 -10.27 -25.45
CA PRO A 63 -11.18 -9.27 -24.39
C PRO A 63 -11.70 -7.89 -24.83
N GLU A 64 -11.48 -7.49 -26.08
CA GLU A 64 -11.93 -6.22 -26.65
C GLU A 64 -13.44 -6.18 -26.84
N GLU A 65 -14.06 -7.30 -27.22
CA GLU A 65 -15.53 -7.42 -27.31
C GLU A 65 -16.15 -7.30 -25.92
N LEU A 66 -15.60 -8.00 -24.91
CA LEU A 66 -16.03 -7.86 -23.53
C LEU A 66 -15.89 -6.42 -23.03
N TRP A 67 -14.81 -5.72 -23.40
CA TRP A 67 -14.58 -4.34 -22.97
C TRP A 67 -15.60 -3.37 -23.57
N ARG A 68 -16.00 -3.57 -24.81
CA ARG A 68 -16.93 -2.67 -25.49
C ARG A 68 -18.25 -2.53 -24.76
N ASP A 69 -18.73 -3.62 -24.17
CA ASP A 69 -20.03 -3.69 -23.51
C ASP A 69 -19.89 -3.75 -21.97
N ALA A 70 -18.66 -3.68 -21.44
CA ALA A 70 -18.38 -3.63 -20.02
C ALA A 70 -18.66 -2.23 -19.45
N ASP A 71 -19.32 -2.18 -18.30
CA ASP A 71 -19.49 -0.96 -17.52
C ASP A 71 -18.62 -1.02 -16.26
N VAL A 72 -17.60 -0.17 -16.21
CA VAL A 72 -16.69 -0.04 -15.08
C VAL A 72 -17.02 1.23 -14.31
N THR A 73 -17.58 1.07 -13.15
CA THR A 73 -18.05 2.16 -12.30
C THR A 73 -17.40 2.12 -10.92
N THR A 74 -17.77 3.08 -10.10
CA THR A 74 -17.51 3.02 -8.66
C THR A 74 -18.31 1.87 -8.03
N ALA A 75 -17.84 1.32 -6.90
CA ALA A 75 -18.44 0.13 -6.29
C ALA A 75 -19.82 0.34 -5.66
N VAL A 76 -20.44 1.53 -5.77
CA VAL A 76 -21.80 1.77 -5.28
C VAL A 76 -22.78 0.96 -6.11
N PRO A 77 -23.54 0.02 -5.53
CA PRO A 77 -24.57 -0.71 -6.26
C PRO A 77 -25.64 0.27 -6.77
N PRO A 78 -26.17 0.12 -8.00
CA PRO A 78 -27.34 0.88 -8.40
C PRO A 78 -28.53 0.52 -7.48
N ALA A 79 -29.39 1.50 -7.22
CA ALA A 79 -30.55 1.35 -6.31
C ALA A 79 -31.47 0.15 -6.65
N ASN A 80 -31.40 -0.36 -7.88
CA ASN A 80 -32.21 -1.46 -8.39
C ASN A 80 -31.42 -2.79 -8.55
N ALA A 81 -30.20 -2.90 -8.04
CA ALA A 81 -29.48 -4.16 -8.08
C ALA A 81 -30.12 -5.13 -7.08
N SER A 82 -30.93 -6.04 -7.56
CA SER A 82 -31.30 -7.25 -6.81
C SER A 82 -30.05 -8.15 -6.70
N GLY A 83 -29.15 -7.81 -5.77
CA GLY A 83 -27.91 -8.53 -5.56
C GLY A 83 -28.01 -9.40 -4.32
N THR A 84 -27.69 -10.66 -4.49
CA THR A 84 -27.54 -11.67 -3.44
C THR A 84 -26.17 -11.58 -2.74
N GLY A 85 -25.70 -10.40 -2.42
CA GLY A 85 -24.47 -10.18 -1.67
C GLY A 85 -24.63 -8.90 -0.83
N SER A 86 -25.10 -9.07 0.39
CA SER A 86 -25.15 -8.02 1.40
C SER A 86 -23.72 -7.79 1.95
N ALA A 87 -23.45 -6.57 2.42
CA ALA A 87 -22.29 -6.34 3.27
C ALA A 87 -22.27 -7.26 4.52
N ASP A 88 -23.42 -7.83 4.86
CA ASP A 88 -23.59 -8.82 5.93
C ASP A 88 -23.02 -10.21 5.61
N ASP A 89 -22.70 -10.50 4.31
CA ASP A 89 -22.10 -11.78 3.89
C ASP A 89 -20.55 -11.76 3.96
N PHE A 90 -19.95 -10.78 4.60
CA PHE A 90 -18.51 -10.71 4.76
C PHE A 90 -18.02 -11.82 5.71
N ALA A 91 -17.37 -12.83 5.16
CA ALA A 91 -16.73 -13.86 5.97
C ALA A 91 -15.37 -13.36 6.50
N PRO A 92 -15.06 -13.58 7.79
CA PRO A 92 -13.75 -13.27 8.34
C PRO A 92 -12.64 -13.95 7.55
N ARG A 93 -11.59 -13.22 7.24
CA ARG A 93 -10.45 -13.70 6.45
C ARG A 93 -9.14 -13.31 7.10
N GLY A 94 -8.07 -13.96 6.70
CA GLY A 94 -6.73 -13.63 7.13
C GLY A 94 -5.71 -14.02 6.07
N ALA A 95 -4.54 -13.40 6.16
CA ALA A 95 -3.39 -13.73 5.32
C ALA A 95 -2.10 -13.63 6.13
N LEU A 96 -1.15 -14.48 5.76
CA LEU A 96 0.21 -14.49 6.29
C LEU A 96 1.18 -14.44 5.11
N TRP A 97 2.23 -13.62 5.23
CA TRP A 97 3.27 -13.53 4.19
C TRP A 97 4.61 -13.13 4.78
N GLY A 98 5.66 -13.31 4.00
CA GLY A 98 7.02 -12.92 4.37
C GLY A 98 7.54 -11.75 3.54
N GLU A 99 8.47 -11.00 4.10
CA GLU A 99 9.26 -10.01 3.38
C GLU A 99 10.74 -10.23 3.65
N LEU A 100 11.54 -10.31 2.59
CA LEU A 100 13.00 -10.15 2.67
C LEU A 100 13.31 -8.68 2.42
N ARG A 101 13.83 -7.97 3.42
CA ARG A 101 14.11 -6.54 3.34
C ARG A 101 15.60 -6.27 3.42
N GLY A 102 16.14 -5.66 2.36
CA GLY A 102 17.46 -5.03 2.34
C GLY A 102 17.32 -3.52 2.50
N GLU A 103 18.12 -2.94 3.37
CA GLU A 103 18.24 -1.50 3.58
C GLU A 103 19.72 -1.11 3.42
N LEU A 104 19.99 -0.09 2.64
CA LEU A 104 21.35 0.36 2.29
C LEU A 104 21.41 1.88 2.34
N SER A 105 22.42 2.42 3.01
CA SER A 105 22.82 3.82 2.95
C SER A 105 24.21 3.90 2.33
N VAL A 106 24.37 4.76 1.33
CA VAL A 106 25.63 4.97 0.63
C VAL A 106 26.09 6.40 0.90
N ALA A 107 27.38 6.58 1.11
CA ALA A 107 27.98 7.87 1.46
C ALA A 107 27.38 8.46 2.76
N ASP A 108 27.19 7.63 3.77
CA ASP A 108 26.75 8.05 5.11
C ASP A 108 27.90 8.74 5.85
N GLU A 109 27.56 9.74 6.67
CA GLU A 109 28.57 10.52 7.42
C GLU A 109 29.34 9.67 8.45
N GLU A 110 28.74 8.62 8.97
CA GLU A 110 29.36 7.77 10.00
C GLU A 110 30.19 6.61 9.42
N ARG A 111 29.78 6.10 8.26
CA ARG A 111 30.45 5.07 7.46
C ARG A 111 30.09 5.21 6.01
N ASP A 112 31.01 4.94 5.10
CA ASP A 112 30.79 4.98 3.66
C ASP A 112 29.57 4.18 3.21
N THR A 113 29.34 3.04 3.88
CA THR A 113 28.19 2.18 3.58
C THR A 113 27.63 1.58 4.86
N LEU A 114 26.35 1.83 5.10
CA LEU A 114 25.57 1.16 6.14
C LEU A 114 24.56 0.24 5.49
N TYR A 115 24.33 -0.93 6.06
CA TYR A 115 23.33 -1.86 5.57
C TYR A 115 22.64 -2.60 6.70
N ARG A 116 21.44 -3.09 6.39
CA ARG A 116 20.68 -4.02 7.22
C ARG A 116 19.89 -4.97 6.31
N VAL A 117 19.99 -6.27 6.59
CA VAL A 117 19.19 -7.32 5.94
C VAL A 117 18.30 -7.96 6.99
N SER A 118 17.01 -8.02 6.71
CA SER A 118 16.00 -8.53 7.65
C SER A 118 15.01 -9.44 6.95
N VAL A 119 14.48 -10.41 7.69
CA VAL A 119 13.31 -11.19 7.31
C VAL A 119 12.15 -10.77 8.20
N LEU A 120 11.02 -10.46 7.57
CA LEU A 120 9.78 -10.13 8.26
C LEU A 120 8.74 -11.23 8.01
N ALA A 121 7.99 -11.54 9.07
CA ALA A 121 6.76 -12.30 8.98
C ALA A 121 5.60 -11.36 9.30
N GLU A 122 4.66 -11.22 8.37
CA GLU A 122 3.52 -10.33 8.50
C GLU A 122 2.22 -11.12 8.41
N GLY A 123 1.27 -10.79 9.28
CA GLY A 123 -0.07 -11.36 9.27
C GLY A 123 -1.13 -10.29 9.46
N GLU A 124 -2.24 -10.47 8.77
CA GLU A 124 -3.44 -9.65 8.95
C GLU A 124 -4.66 -10.56 9.04
N VAL A 125 -5.62 -10.12 9.83
CA VAL A 125 -6.99 -10.66 9.85
C VAL A 125 -7.96 -9.52 9.65
N TRP A 126 -9.00 -9.76 8.87
CA TRP A 126 -10.11 -8.84 8.71
C TRP A 126 -11.41 -9.52 9.11
N PRO A 127 -11.79 -9.30 10.39
CA PRO A 127 -12.92 -9.99 11.01
C PRO A 127 -14.27 -9.54 10.46
N TRP A 128 -14.36 -8.29 10.01
CA TRP A 128 -15.52 -7.71 9.33
C TRP A 128 -15.08 -6.66 8.30
N SER A 129 -16.01 -6.26 7.45
CA SER A 129 -15.73 -5.35 6.33
C SER A 129 -15.03 -4.07 6.80
N GLY A 130 -13.93 -3.73 6.12
CA GLY A 130 -13.13 -2.54 6.38
C GLY A 130 -12.27 -2.56 7.64
N THR A 131 -12.39 -3.55 8.54
CA THR A 131 -11.55 -3.63 9.73
C THR A 131 -10.42 -4.61 9.54
N VAL A 132 -9.20 -4.16 9.83
CA VAL A 132 -7.97 -4.94 9.72
C VAL A 132 -7.23 -4.93 11.06
N ILE A 133 -6.85 -6.11 11.53
CA ILE A 133 -5.92 -6.28 12.65
C ILE A 133 -4.66 -6.89 12.06
N GLY A 134 -3.53 -6.21 12.18
CA GLY A 134 -2.26 -6.62 11.58
C GLY A 134 -1.13 -6.66 12.58
N ALA A 135 -0.20 -7.58 12.37
CA ALA A 135 1.05 -7.66 13.10
C ALA A 135 2.19 -8.12 12.20
N ALA A 136 3.40 -7.63 12.46
CA ALA A 136 4.62 -8.06 11.81
C ALA A 136 5.75 -8.17 12.82
N GLY A 137 6.47 -9.29 12.75
CA GLY A 137 7.74 -9.50 13.45
C GLY A 137 8.90 -9.42 12.45
N ARG A 138 10.02 -8.89 12.90
CA ARG A 138 11.26 -8.78 12.13
C ARG A 138 12.39 -9.53 12.81
N ILE A 139 13.20 -10.20 12.01
CA ILE A 139 14.48 -10.78 12.43
C ILE A 139 15.58 -10.14 11.58
N ALA A 140 16.52 -9.44 12.21
CA ALA A 140 17.72 -8.95 11.55
C ALA A 140 18.68 -10.11 11.31
N VAL A 141 19.04 -10.33 10.05
CA VAL A 141 19.96 -11.42 9.63
C VAL A 141 21.39 -10.91 9.66
N ALA A 142 21.61 -9.71 9.14
CA ALA A 142 22.91 -9.05 9.11
C ALA A 142 22.74 -7.54 9.09
N ASP A 143 23.61 -6.83 9.78
CA ASP A 143 23.74 -5.37 9.71
C ASP A 143 25.14 -4.91 10.14
N ASN A 144 25.45 -3.65 9.82
CA ASN A 144 26.65 -2.95 10.30
C ASN A 144 26.30 -1.57 10.86
N LEU A 145 25.07 -1.39 11.37
CA LEU A 145 24.62 -0.13 11.92
C LEU A 145 25.50 0.29 13.11
N VAL A 146 25.79 1.59 13.18
CA VAL A 146 26.58 2.19 14.25
C VAL A 146 25.82 3.35 14.85
N LEU A 147 26.12 3.68 16.12
CA LEU A 147 25.62 4.90 16.73
C LEU A 147 26.30 6.11 16.10
N PRO A 148 25.55 7.18 15.76
CA PRO A 148 26.13 8.38 15.23
C PRO A 148 27.10 9.03 16.25
N THR A 149 28.23 9.50 15.75
CA THR A 149 29.21 10.27 16.55
C THR A 149 28.84 11.76 16.61
N ARG A 150 27.97 12.21 15.71
CA ARG A 150 27.44 13.56 15.65
C ARG A 150 26.45 13.86 16.79
N THR A 151 26.26 15.12 17.12
CA THR A 151 25.20 15.56 18.01
C THR A 151 23.83 15.25 17.40
N ILE A 152 23.02 14.45 18.11
CA ILE A 152 21.66 14.11 17.68
C ILE A 152 20.74 15.24 18.12
N THR A 153 20.13 15.95 17.16
CA THR A 153 19.18 17.04 17.41
C THR A 153 17.74 16.55 17.51
N ALA A 154 17.42 15.44 16.85
CA ALA A 154 16.12 14.80 16.90
C ALA A 154 16.28 13.28 16.86
N LEU A 155 15.62 12.58 17.77
CA LEU A 155 15.64 11.12 17.82
C LEU A 155 14.55 10.54 16.89
N VAL A 156 14.82 10.49 15.58
CA VAL A 156 13.87 9.94 14.59
C VAL A 156 14.37 8.61 14.04
N ARG A 157 15.57 8.57 13.46
CA ARG A 157 16.19 7.38 12.86
C ARG A 157 17.65 7.19 13.29
N SER A 158 18.27 8.21 13.86
CA SER A 158 19.68 8.19 14.24
C SER A 158 20.03 7.12 15.27
N ASP A 159 19.08 6.71 16.09
CA ASP A 159 19.26 5.66 17.11
C ASP A 159 18.93 4.24 16.61
N ARG A 160 18.84 4.02 15.29
CA ARG A 160 18.56 2.68 14.73
C ARG A 160 19.53 1.59 15.16
N ALA A 161 20.77 1.95 15.50
CA ALA A 161 21.73 0.97 16.02
C ALA A 161 21.26 0.33 17.33
N PHE A 162 20.62 1.08 18.25
CA PHE A 162 20.00 0.49 19.44
C PHE A 162 18.84 -0.43 19.12
N LEU A 163 18.11 -0.14 18.04
CA LEU A 163 17.04 -1.00 17.58
C LEU A 163 17.59 -2.29 16.94
N ALA A 164 18.81 -2.25 16.41
CA ALA A 164 19.48 -3.39 15.79
C ALA A 164 20.05 -4.39 16.82
N ASP A 165 20.35 -3.99 18.05
CA ASP A 165 20.84 -4.88 19.12
C ASP A 165 19.87 -6.03 19.43
N HIS A 166 18.59 -5.88 19.09
CA HIS A 166 17.61 -6.93 19.23
C HIS A 166 17.36 -7.61 17.89
N ARG A 167 17.98 -8.77 17.69
CA ARG A 167 17.82 -9.56 16.45
C ARG A 167 16.35 -9.81 16.09
N ALA A 168 15.48 -10.06 17.07
CA ALA A 168 14.04 -10.25 16.86
C ALA A 168 13.27 -9.08 17.46
N ARG A 169 12.42 -8.42 16.66
CA ARG A 169 11.65 -7.26 17.07
C ARG A 169 10.21 -7.28 16.52
N LEU A 170 9.30 -6.74 17.35
CA LEU A 170 7.98 -6.40 16.87
C LEU A 170 8.10 -5.19 15.91
N GLU A 171 7.93 -5.43 14.63
CA GLU A 171 7.97 -4.37 13.60
C GLU A 171 6.73 -3.48 13.70
N ARG A 172 5.55 -4.07 13.68
CA ARG A 172 4.26 -3.38 13.82
C ARG A 172 3.20 -4.27 14.47
N ALA A 173 2.22 -3.65 15.10
CA ALA A 173 1.00 -4.31 15.56
C ALA A 173 -0.11 -3.24 15.66
N TYR A 174 -1.17 -3.38 14.88
CA TYR A 174 -2.14 -2.31 14.70
C TYR A 174 -3.56 -2.84 14.48
N ILE A 175 -4.52 -1.96 14.74
CA ILE A 175 -5.88 -2.07 14.25
C ILE A 175 -6.16 -0.89 13.33
N ALA A 176 -6.79 -1.15 12.20
CA ALA A 176 -7.19 -0.15 11.24
C ALA A 176 -8.65 -0.33 10.87
N HIS A 177 -9.31 0.77 10.55
CA HIS A 177 -10.61 0.74 9.90
C HIS A 177 -10.62 1.60 8.66
N LEU A 178 -11.18 1.04 7.58
CA LEU A 178 -11.23 1.58 6.23
C LEU A 178 -12.68 1.89 5.91
N TRP A 179 -12.97 3.09 5.44
CA TRP A 179 -14.29 3.50 5.00
C TRP A 179 -14.27 3.97 3.56
N ARG A 180 -15.35 3.71 2.89
CA ARG A 180 -15.75 4.45 1.70
C ARG A 180 -16.81 5.46 2.09
N LEU A 181 -16.46 6.73 2.15
CA LEU A 181 -17.34 7.81 2.59
C LEU A 181 -18.30 8.26 1.48
N ARG A 182 -17.80 8.27 0.25
CA ARG A 182 -18.53 8.62 -0.99
C ARG A 182 -17.97 7.80 -2.15
N GLU A 183 -18.57 7.96 -3.33
CA GLU A 183 -18.17 7.25 -4.55
C GLU A 183 -16.66 7.27 -4.82
N ASP A 184 -16.03 8.43 -4.64
CA ASP A 184 -14.62 8.67 -4.93
C ASP A 184 -13.80 9.03 -3.70
N THR A 185 -14.37 8.89 -2.49
CA THR A 185 -13.72 9.36 -1.25
C THR A 185 -13.60 8.23 -0.24
N PHE A 186 -12.39 7.99 0.17
CA PHE A 186 -12.01 6.94 1.11
C PHE A 186 -11.41 7.55 2.37
N ALA A 187 -11.58 6.89 3.50
CA ALA A 187 -10.97 7.26 4.77
C ALA A 187 -10.34 6.04 5.46
N ARG A 188 -9.34 6.29 6.27
CA ARG A 188 -8.68 5.29 7.12
C ARG A 188 -8.30 5.91 8.46
N VAL A 189 -8.47 5.14 9.51
CA VAL A 189 -7.82 5.38 10.80
C VAL A 189 -7.07 4.12 11.20
N THR A 190 -5.83 4.27 11.67
CA THR A 190 -5.00 3.18 12.16
C THR A 190 -4.40 3.57 13.50
N THR A 191 -4.41 2.66 14.46
CA THR A 191 -3.81 2.88 15.79
C THR A 191 -3.02 1.65 16.23
N GLY A 192 -1.95 1.87 16.98
CA GLY A 192 -1.08 0.82 17.52
C GLY A 192 0.41 1.10 17.29
N TYR A 193 1.21 0.05 17.20
CA TYR A 193 2.61 0.12 16.79
C TYR A 193 2.65 0.19 15.27
N LEU A 194 2.91 1.37 14.74
CA LEU A 194 2.79 1.64 13.31
C LEU A 194 4.00 1.18 12.50
N GLU A 195 5.19 1.30 13.13
CA GLU A 195 6.47 0.88 12.57
C GLU A 195 7.47 0.53 13.67
N GLU A 196 8.70 0.17 13.28
CA GLU A 196 9.78 -0.18 14.21
C GLU A 196 10.02 0.85 15.31
N ALA A 197 9.94 2.14 14.96
CA ALA A 197 10.35 3.24 15.83
C ALA A 197 9.18 4.04 16.43
N TYR A 198 7.98 3.90 15.89
CA TYR A 198 6.83 4.70 16.32
C TYR A 198 5.56 3.87 16.50
N ALA A 199 4.85 4.22 17.58
CA ALA A 199 3.46 3.86 17.82
C ALA A 199 2.59 5.12 17.71
N GLY A 200 1.26 4.98 17.71
CA GLY A 200 0.36 6.12 17.71
C GLY A 200 -0.90 5.89 16.91
N THR A 201 -1.48 7.00 16.44
CA THR A 201 -2.69 6.98 15.63
C THR A 201 -2.48 7.81 14.38
N THR A 202 -2.89 7.29 13.23
CA THR A 202 -2.85 7.98 11.95
C THR A 202 -4.21 7.95 11.27
N GLY A 203 -4.57 9.07 10.64
CA GLY A 203 -5.75 9.22 9.82
C GLY A 203 -5.38 9.59 8.38
N GLU A 204 -6.13 9.08 7.42
CA GLU A 204 -5.95 9.38 6.00
C GLU A 204 -7.30 9.59 5.34
N LEU A 205 -7.41 10.61 4.49
CA LEU A 205 -8.48 10.84 3.54
C LEU A 205 -7.90 10.79 2.14
N LEU A 206 -8.57 10.10 1.22
CA LEU A 206 -8.19 10.02 -0.18
C LEU A 206 -9.41 10.33 -1.05
N TRP A 207 -9.30 11.35 -1.87
CA TRP A 207 -10.23 11.61 -2.96
C TRP A 207 -9.61 11.14 -4.28
N ARG A 208 -10.28 10.20 -4.93
CA ARG A 208 -9.83 9.56 -6.17
C ARG A 208 -10.96 9.52 -7.18
N PRO A 209 -11.13 10.57 -8.01
CA PRO A 209 -12.21 10.64 -8.98
C PRO A 209 -12.15 9.48 -9.99
N HIS A 210 -13.30 8.86 -10.22
CA HIS A 210 -13.41 7.73 -11.14
C HIS A 210 -12.96 8.12 -12.56
N GLY A 211 -12.24 7.23 -13.24
CA GLY A 211 -11.72 7.45 -14.59
C GLY A 211 -10.64 8.54 -14.71
N ARG A 212 -10.26 9.19 -13.61
CA ARG A 212 -9.21 10.22 -13.62
C ARG A 212 -7.85 9.64 -13.25
N ARG A 213 -6.82 10.26 -13.77
CA ARG A 213 -5.41 9.83 -13.56
C ARG A 213 -4.76 10.47 -12.34
N TYR A 214 -5.49 11.24 -11.56
CA TYR A 214 -5.01 11.90 -10.36
C TYR A 214 -5.83 11.50 -9.14
N ALA A 215 -5.22 11.64 -7.97
CA ALA A 215 -5.89 11.54 -6.68
C ALA A 215 -5.24 12.54 -5.71
N VAL A 216 -6.00 12.98 -4.71
CA VAL A 216 -5.52 13.89 -3.67
C VAL A 216 -5.74 13.22 -2.32
N GLY A 217 -4.70 13.19 -1.50
CA GLY A 217 -4.71 12.64 -0.16
C GLY A 217 -4.38 13.69 0.89
N ALA A 218 -4.94 13.52 2.08
CA ALA A 218 -4.54 14.24 3.27
C ALA A 218 -4.29 13.23 4.39
N ARG A 219 -3.15 13.33 5.07
CA ARG A 219 -2.75 12.45 6.17
C ARG A 219 -2.34 13.26 7.38
N ALA A 220 -2.69 12.74 8.56
CA ALA A 220 -2.21 13.26 9.82
C ALA A 220 -1.89 12.10 10.76
N ALA A 221 -0.88 12.27 11.61
CA ALA A 221 -0.52 11.28 12.60
C ALA A 221 -0.10 11.94 13.92
N TYR A 222 -0.51 11.35 15.02
CA TYR A 222 0.08 11.53 16.34
C TYR A 222 0.99 10.34 16.58
N ALA A 223 2.29 10.55 16.48
CA ALA A 223 3.31 9.52 16.60
C ALA A 223 4.05 9.64 17.94
N VAL A 224 4.18 8.54 18.65
CA VAL A 224 4.88 8.41 19.91
C VAL A 224 6.09 7.50 19.71
N ARG A 225 7.26 7.94 20.15
CA ARG A 225 8.49 7.16 20.02
C ARG A 225 8.41 5.86 20.82
N ARG A 226 8.84 4.75 20.22
CA ARG A 226 9.00 3.47 20.92
C ARG A 226 10.35 3.45 21.62
N ASP A 227 10.39 2.82 22.80
CA ASP A 227 11.61 2.59 23.54
C ASP A 227 12.50 1.59 22.77
N SER A 228 13.76 1.95 22.55
CA SER A 228 14.71 1.09 21.85
C SER A 228 15.08 -0.18 22.64
N THR A 229 14.96 -0.15 23.97
CA THR A 229 15.31 -1.26 24.87
C THR A 229 14.15 -2.21 25.14
N SER A 230 12.94 -1.90 24.66
CA SER A 230 11.74 -2.69 24.93
C SER A 230 10.92 -2.93 23.68
N GLN A 231 10.24 -4.08 23.60
CA GLN A 231 9.33 -4.41 22.51
C GLN A 231 8.03 -3.60 22.56
N ILE A 232 7.56 -3.19 23.74
CA ILE A 232 6.24 -2.64 23.97
C ILE A 232 6.22 -1.28 24.69
N LYS A 233 7.31 -0.87 25.35
CA LYS A 233 7.34 0.42 26.04
C LYS A 233 7.41 1.59 25.05
N LEU A 234 6.84 2.71 25.47
CA LEU A 234 6.89 3.97 24.74
C LEU A 234 7.85 4.92 25.46
N PHE A 235 8.58 5.69 24.68
CA PHE A 235 9.42 6.78 25.17
C PHE A 235 8.59 8.08 25.22
N PRO A 236 8.79 8.98 26.19
CA PRO A 236 7.97 10.20 26.36
C PRO A 236 8.33 11.28 25.32
N LEU A 237 8.37 10.91 24.05
CA LEU A 237 8.58 11.81 22.91
C LEU A 237 7.48 11.57 21.88
N SER A 238 6.71 12.61 21.60
CA SER A 238 5.64 12.56 20.62
C SER A 238 5.71 13.70 19.64
N ILE A 239 5.21 13.47 18.45
CA ILE A 239 5.15 14.44 17.36
C ILE A 239 3.81 14.31 16.61
N VAL A 240 3.26 15.46 16.18
CA VAL A 240 2.18 15.51 15.22
C VAL A 240 2.77 15.77 13.85
N THR A 241 2.50 14.89 12.90
CA THR A 241 2.86 15.04 11.49
C THR A 241 1.62 15.20 10.63
N GLY A 242 1.77 15.79 9.46
CA GLY A 242 0.67 15.90 8.50
C GLY A 242 1.17 16.20 7.11
N HIS A 243 0.56 15.59 6.10
CA HIS A 243 0.97 15.73 4.71
C HIS A 243 -0.25 15.84 3.80
N LEU A 244 -0.12 16.67 2.76
CA LEU A 244 -0.99 16.67 1.60
C LEU A 244 -0.26 15.97 0.47
N ASP A 245 -0.93 15.02 -0.17
CA ASP A 245 -0.38 14.20 -1.23
C ASP A 245 -1.16 14.44 -2.54
N LEU A 246 -0.45 14.73 -3.61
CA LEU A 246 -0.97 14.73 -4.97
C LEU A 246 -0.37 13.54 -5.72
N TYR A 247 -1.22 12.64 -6.17
CA TYR A 247 -0.85 11.50 -6.99
C TYR A 247 -1.24 11.76 -8.44
N TYR A 248 -0.37 11.38 -9.36
CA TYR A 248 -0.66 11.44 -10.78
C TYR A 248 -0.09 10.24 -11.52
N ARG A 249 -0.88 9.68 -12.43
CA ARG A 249 -0.47 8.59 -13.33
C ARG A 249 -0.43 9.12 -14.75
N PRO A 250 0.74 9.48 -15.27
CA PRO A 250 0.86 9.86 -16.67
C PRO A 250 0.44 8.71 -17.60
N PRO A 251 0.10 8.99 -18.87
CA PRO A 251 -0.26 7.98 -19.86
C PRO A 251 0.96 7.17 -20.34
N LEU A 252 1.88 6.90 -19.44
CA LEU A 252 3.07 6.08 -19.64
C LEU A 252 2.89 4.79 -18.86
N ASN A 253 3.19 3.67 -19.49
CA ASN A 253 2.87 2.35 -18.95
C ASN A 253 3.43 2.12 -17.54
N GLY A 254 2.52 2.02 -16.57
CA GLY A 254 2.85 1.73 -15.18
C GLY A 254 3.55 2.84 -14.38
N LEU A 255 3.71 4.05 -14.96
CA LEU A 255 4.34 5.17 -14.25
C LEU A 255 3.37 5.79 -13.23
N GLU A 256 3.86 6.04 -12.03
CA GLU A 256 3.14 6.67 -10.93
C GLU A 256 4.02 7.82 -10.37
N THR A 257 3.43 8.97 -10.11
CA THR A 257 4.12 10.08 -9.45
C THR A 257 3.37 10.51 -8.20
N ARG A 258 4.09 10.99 -7.20
CA ARG A 258 3.55 11.58 -5.99
C ARG A 258 4.32 12.83 -5.63
N LEU A 259 3.60 13.88 -5.29
CA LEU A 259 4.12 15.08 -4.62
C LEU A 259 3.47 15.13 -3.24
N SER A 260 4.29 15.22 -2.20
CA SER A 260 3.85 15.25 -0.80
C SER A 260 4.44 16.48 -0.12
N ALA A 261 3.63 17.32 0.49
CA ALA A 261 4.07 18.49 1.23
C ALA A 261 3.52 18.44 2.66
N GLY A 262 4.35 18.75 3.66
CA GLY A 262 3.87 18.69 5.04
C GLY A 262 4.96 18.74 6.10
N ARG A 263 4.59 18.33 7.32
CA ARG A 263 5.44 18.25 8.49
C ARG A 263 5.92 16.82 8.72
N TYR A 264 7.25 16.68 8.79
CA TYR A 264 7.96 15.42 8.94
C TYR A 264 8.19 15.06 10.43
N LEU A 265 8.80 13.89 10.68
CA LEU A 265 8.97 13.33 12.02
C LEU A 265 9.98 14.12 12.90
N ALA A 266 10.94 14.82 12.32
CA ALA A 266 11.83 15.72 13.06
C ALA A 266 11.16 17.07 13.39
N GLY A 267 9.93 17.31 12.93
CA GLY A 267 9.21 18.55 13.09
C GLY A 267 9.43 19.55 11.97
N ASP A 268 10.31 19.24 11.05
CA ASP A 268 10.66 20.00 9.86
C ASP A 268 9.51 20.07 8.84
N LEU A 269 9.46 21.13 8.05
CA LEU A 269 8.49 21.31 6.97
C LEU A 269 9.20 21.10 5.63
N GLY A 270 8.51 20.46 4.69
CA GLY A 270 9.13 20.20 3.41
C GLY A 270 8.24 19.55 2.37
N VAL A 271 8.90 19.12 1.29
CA VAL A 271 8.26 18.51 0.13
C VAL A 271 9.02 17.25 -0.28
N THR A 272 8.28 16.18 -0.60
CA THR A 272 8.82 14.97 -1.21
C THR A 272 8.22 14.77 -2.58
N GLY A 273 9.06 14.65 -3.60
CA GLY A 273 8.69 14.15 -4.92
C GLY A 273 9.06 12.68 -5.06
N GLU A 274 8.15 11.85 -5.57
CA GLU A 274 8.38 10.43 -5.86
C GLU A 274 7.94 10.12 -7.28
N VAL A 275 8.76 9.33 -7.97
CA VAL A 275 8.44 8.72 -9.27
C VAL A 275 8.66 7.23 -9.14
N ALA A 276 7.67 6.43 -9.51
CA ALA A 276 7.75 4.98 -9.47
C ALA A 276 7.16 4.36 -10.73
N ARG A 277 7.66 3.20 -11.11
CA ARG A 277 7.09 2.36 -12.16
C ARG A 277 6.64 1.03 -11.57
N ARG A 278 5.38 0.69 -11.81
CA ARG A 278 4.81 -0.61 -11.50
C ARG A 278 4.67 -1.42 -12.78
N PHE A 279 5.28 -2.57 -12.81
CA PHE A 279 5.19 -3.52 -13.91
C PHE A 279 3.98 -4.44 -13.73
N ASP A 280 3.53 -5.07 -14.81
CA ASP A 280 2.33 -5.92 -14.79
C ASP A 280 2.52 -7.19 -13.95
N ASN A 281 3.76 -7.67 -13.80
CA ASN A 281 4.13 -8.75 -12.88
C ASN A 281 4.21 -8.32 -11.39
N GLY A 282 3.84 -7.07 -11.07
CA GLY A 282 3.83 -6.55 -9.71
C GLY A 282 5.15 -6.00 -9.18
N VAL A 283 6.26 -6.11 -9.94
CA VAL A 283 7.53 -5.46 -9.60
C VAL A 283 7.32 -3.94 -9.58
N ARG A 284 7.85 -3.26 -8.55
CA ARG A 284 7.82 -1.80 -8.45
C ARG A 284 9.21 -1.25 -8.20
N ILE A 285 9.61 -0.29 -9.02
CA ILE A 285 10.86 0.47 -8.86
C ILE A 285 10.47 1.94 -8.69
N GLY A 286 11.02 2.61 -7.69
CA GLY A 286 10.75 4.02 -7.44
C GLY A 286 11.98 4.77 -6.95
N ALA A 287 11.97 6.07 -7.16
CA ALA A 287 12.93 7.02 -6.64
C ALA A 287 12.18 8.16 -5.97
N HIS A 288 12.74 8.71 -4.90
CA HIS A 288 12.20 9.89 -4.25
C HIS A 288 13.31 10.87 -3.92
N ILE A 289 12.92 12.13 -3.81
CA ILE A 289 13.73 13.23 -3.28
C ILE A 289 12.89 14.03 -2.30
N THR A 290 13.48 14.36 -1.17
CA THR A 290 12.86 15.17 -0.10
C THR A 290 13.72 16.38 0.16
N ALA A 291 13.09 17.55 0.20
CA ALA A 291 13.70 18.80 0.61
C ALA A 291 12.89 19.40 1.76
N THR A 292 13.58 19.77 2.86
CA THR A 292 12.96 20.35 4.05
C THR A 292 13.71 21.59 4.49
N ASP A 293 13.10 22.37 5.38
CA ASP A 293 13.72 23.55 6.03
C ASP A 293 14.79 23.16 7.07
N GLY A 294 15.01 21.85 7.26
CA GLY A 294 16.04 21.32 8.15
C GLY A 294 15.60 21.23 9.61
N ASP A 295 16.59 21.25 10.49
CA ASP A 295 16.45 21.09 11.94
C ASP A 295 16.28 22.44 12.70
N GLY A 296 15.86 23.49 12.00
CA GLY A 296 15.79 24.85 12.54
C GLY A 296 17.08 25.65 12.37
N SER A 297 18.12 25.09 11.76
CA SER A 297 19.38 25.81 11.46
C SER A 297 19.25 26.84 10.34
N GLY A 298 18.10 26.87 9.67
CA GLY A 298 17.85 27.72 8.50
C GLY A 298 18.51 27.23 7.21
N THR A 299 19.17 26.09 7.24
CA THR A 299 19.79 25.45 6.05
C THR A 299 18.87 24.38 5.49
N PRO A 300 18.39 24.52 4.24
CA PRO A 300 17.59 23.47 3.60
C PRO A 300 18.34 22.13 3.54
N GLN A 301 17.65 21.07 3.89
CA GLN A 301 18.18 19.73 3.87
C GLN A 301 17.56 18.93 2.73
N VAL A 302 18.40 18.26 1.94
CA VAL A 302 17.94 17.43 0.82
C VAL A 302 18.38 15.99 1.06
N SER A 303 17.46 15.06 0.83
CA SER A 303 17.72 13.62 0.86
C SER A 303 16.97 12.94 -0.27
N GLY A 304 17.37 11.73 -0.60
CA GLY A 304 16.68 10.96 -1.61
C GLY A 304 16.96 9.47 -1.43
N GLY A 305 16.23 8.67 -2.20
CA GLY A 305 16.41 7.23 -2.14
C GLY A 305 15.78 6.51 -3.31
N LEU A 306 16.12 5.23 -3.40
CA LEU A 306 15.57 4.28 -4.35
C LEU A 306 14.85 3.17 -3.60
N ARG A 307 13.76 2.68 -4.17
CA ARG A 307 13.03 1.53 -3.63
C ARG A 307 12.71 0.55 -4.75
N LEU A 308 13.07 -0.71 -4.51
CA LEU A 308 12.73 -1.84 -5.37
C LEU A 308 11.88 -2.81 -4.56
N SER A 309 10.77 -3.27 -5.12
CA SER A 309 9.93 -4.32 -4.52
C SER A 309 9.61 -5.37 -5.58
N ILE A 310 9.93 -6.62 -5.28
CA ILE A 310 9.74 -7.78 -6.15
C ILE A 310 8.82 -8.76 -5.44
N PRO A 311 7.60 -9.00 -5.94
CA PRO A 311 6.74 -10.07 -5.41
C PRO A 311 7.40 -11.43 -5.64
N LEU A 312 7.38 -12.32 -4.64
CA LEU A 312 8.08 -13.62 -4.75
C LEU A 312 7.42 -14.58 -5.73
N HIS A 313 6.15 -14.37 -6.11
CA HIS A 313 5.52 -15.17 -7.17
C HIS A 313 6.17 -14.96 -8.56
N VAL A 314 6.94 -13.88 -8.75
CA VAL A 314 7.75 -13.67 -9.96
C VAL A 314 8.95 -14.62 -10.02
N LEU A 315 9.46 -15.03 -8.84
CA LEU A 315 10.63 -15.90 -8.70
C LEU A 315 10.24 -17.38 -8.52
N ALA A 316 9.05 -17.65 -8.00
CA ALA A 316 8.53 -18.99 -7.77
C ALA A 316 7.04 -19.05 -8.10
N PRO A 317 6.55 -20.11 -8.79
CA PRO A 317 5.17 -20.22 -9.26
C PRO A 317 4.19 -20.55 -8.11
N VAL A 318 4.25 -19.79 -7.03
CA VAL A 318 3.39 -19.92 -5.85
C VAL A 318 2.65 -18.61 -5.64
N ALA A 319 1.32 -18.65 -5.61
CA ALA A 319 0.51 -17.49 -5.26
C ALA A 319 0.84 -17.05 -3.82
N THR A 320 1.47 -15.90 -3.67
CA THR A 320 1.90 -15.40 -2.38
C THR A 320 1.88 -13.87 -2.33
N ARG A 321 1.57 -13.32 -1.16
CA ARG A 321 1.74 -11.89 -0.86
C ARG A 321 3.19 -11.54 -0.51
N SER A 322 4.05 -12.55 -0.38
CA SER A 322 5.45 -12.36 0.02
C SER A 322 6.25 -11.60 -1.04
N ARG A 323 7.22 -10.83 -0.58
CA ARG A 323 8.04 -9.96 -1.43
C ARG A 323 9.49 -9.88 -0.97
N ALA A 324 10.37 -9.48 -1.88
CA ALA A 324 11.69 -8.96 -1.56
C ALA A 324 11.71 -7.46 -1.81
N THR A 325 12.25 -6.69 -0.85
CA THR A 325 12.32 -5.22 -0.93
C THR A 325 13.75 -4.77 -0.72
N LEU A 326 14.22 -3.86 -1.55
CA LEU A 326 15.48 -3.14 -1.35
C LEU A 326 15.19 -1.66 -1.24
N ARG A 327 15.67 -1.03 -0.17
CA ARG A 327 15.63 0.41 0.07
C ARG A 327 17.06 0.95 0.08
N VAL A 328 17.35 1.91 -0.76
CA VAL A 328 18.62 2.62 -0.79
C VAL A 328 18.32 4.05 -0.39
N GLU A 329 18.52 4.37 0.87
CA GLU A 329 18.17 5.67 1.45
C GLU A 329 19.01 5.90 2.71
N PRO A 330 19.23 7.15 3.19
CA PRO A 330 19.97 7.43 4.42
C PRO A 330 19.31 6.72 5.62
N LEU A 331 20.05 5.83 6.30
CA LEU A 331 19.50 5.00 7.37
C LEU A 331 19.48 5.70 8.74
N LEU A 332 20.47 6.57 9.01
CA LEU A 332 20.62 7.26 10.30
C LEU A 332 20.20 8.73 10.27
N ARG A 333 19.51 9.15 9.23
CA ARG A 333 19.08 10.53 9.07
C ARG A 333 17.73 10.77 9.76
N ASP A 334 17.61 11.90 10.47
CA ASP A 334 16.40 12.29 11.20
C ASP A 334 15.51 13.21 10.38
N VAL A 335 16.09 14.19 9.68
CA VAL A 335 15.38 15.22 8.92
C VAL A 335 14.79 14.64 7.63
N GLY A 336 13.58 15.06 7.27
CA GLY A 336 12.89 14.62 6.05
C GLY A 336 12.28 13.21 6.13
N GLN A 337 12.19 12.64 7.32
CA GLN A 337 11.64 11.30 7.52
C GLN A 337 10.12 11.33 7.69
N GLN A 338 9.42 10.52 6.91
CA GLN A 338 7.99 10.28 7.05
C GLN A 338 7.74 9.01 7.89
N LEU A 339 6.57 8.96 8.52
CA LEU A 339 6.08 7.75 9.18
C LEU A 339 5.79 6.66 8.14
N ASP A 340 6.28 5.43 8.39
CA ASP A 340 5.96 4.26 7.54
C ASP A 340 4.61 3.67 7.97
N GLU A 341 3.54 4.22 7.42
CA GLU A 341 2.17 3.89 7.78
C GLU A 341 1.70 2.61 7.06
N PRO A 342 1.11 1.64 7.77
CA PRO A 342 0.48 0.49 7.12
C PRO A 342 -0.81 0.91 6.41
N LEU A 343 -1.21 0.16 5.40
CA LEU A 343 -2.51 0.26 4.72
C LEU A 343 -2.83 1.64 4.11
N ARG A 344 -1.86 2.28 3.44
CA ARG A 344 -2.13 3.56 2.76
C ARG A 344 -3.24 3.39 1.71
N LEU A 345 -4.22 4.28 1.75
CA LEU A 345 -5.40 4.22 0.88
C LEU A 345 -5.07 4.25 -0.61
N TYR A 346 -4.05 5.04 -0.99
CA TYR A 346 -3.61 5.06 -2.39
C TYR A 346 -3.10 3.69 -2.85
N ASP A 347 -2.32 2.99 -2.03
CA ASP A 347 -1.75 1.69 -2.37
C ASP A 347 -2.83 0.58 -2.40
N LEU A 348 -3.85 0.68 -1.54
CA LEU A 348 -5.00 -0.25 -1.54
C LEU A 348 -5.91 -0.05 -2.76
N THR A 349 -6.21 1.20 -3.11
CA THR A 349 -7.17 1.51 -4.16
C THR A 349 -6.56 1.50 -5.56
N SER A 350 -5.25 1.80 -5.70
CA SER A 350 -4.55 1.92 -6.98
C SER A 350 -4.65 0.72 -7.90
N PRO A 351 -4.46 -0.51 -7.43
CA PRO A 351 -4.53 -1.69 -8.30
C PRO A 351 -5.93 -2.03 -8.79
N LEU A 352 -6.94 -1.47 -8.14
CA LEU A 352 -8.37 -1.70 -8.41
C LEU A 352 -9.05 -0.52 -9.10
N ALA A 353 -8.31 0.55 -9.39
CA ALA A 353 -8.84 1.74 -10.05
C ALA A 353 -9.07 1.47 -11.54
N TYR A 354 -9.94 2.29 -12.15
CA TYR A 354 -10.33 2.19 -13.56
C TYR A 354 -9.15 1.97 -14.52
N ASP A 355 -8.13 2.80 -14.42
CA ASP A 355 -6.94 2.74 -15.30
C ASP A 355 -6.09 1.46 -15.10
N ALA A 356 -6.10 0.87 -13.89
CA ALA A 356 -5.45 -0.41 -13.63
C ALA A 356 -6.26 -1.58 -14.22
N ILE A 357 -7.60 -1.52 -14.13
CA ILE A 357 -8.50 -2.49 -14.75
C ILE A 357 -8.34 -2.45 -16.26
N VAL A 358 -8.39 -1.25 -16.88
CA VAL A 358 -8.19 -1.06 -18.32
C VAL A 358 -6.87 -1.66 -18.80
N ARG A 359 -5.78 -1.35 -18.11
CA ARG A 359 -4.44 -1.86 -18.47
C ARG A 359 -4.33 -3.37 -18.39
N GLY A 360 -4.94 -3.98 -17.37
CA GLY A 360 -4.93 -5.44 -17.18
C GLY A 360 -5.97 -6.18 -18.02
N TRP A 361 -6.84 -5.47 -18.75
CA TRP A 361 -7.99 -6.06 -19.44
C TRP A 361 -7.66 -7.12 -20.47
N PRO A 362 -6.55 -7.05 -21.24
CA PRO A 362 -6.16 -8.13 -22.14
C PRO A 362 -6.06 -9.51 -21.47
N GLY A 363 -5.73 -9.56 -20.17
CA GLY A 363 -5.69 -10.79 -19.36
C GLY A 363 -7.00 -11.16 -18.66
N VAL A 364 -8.14 -10.58 -19.04
CA VAL A 364 -9.45 -10.87 -18.39
C VAL A 364 -9.91 -12.31 -18.63
N LEU A 365 -9.46 -12.92 -19.70
CA LEU A 365 -9.79 -14.30 -20.06
C LEU A 365 -8.78 -15.37 -19.59
N ASP A 366 -7.69 -14.98 -18.92
CA ASP A 366 -6.63 -15.86 -18.41
C ASP A 366 -7.03 -16.69 -17.14
#